data_beb7ac40ee2ac16c64743f80d0338f8f
#
_entry.id   beb7ac40ee2ac16c64743f80d0338f8f
#
_cell.length_a   1.000
_cell.length_b   1.000
_cell.length_c   1.000
_cell.angle_alpha   90.00
_cell.angle_beta   90.00
_cell.angle_gamma   90.00
#
_symmetry.space_group_name_H-M   'P 1'
#
loop_
_entity.id
_entity.type
_entity.pdbx_description
1 polymer ?
#
loop_
_entity_poly.entity_id
_entity_poly.type
_entity_poly.pdbx_seq_one_letter_code
_entity_poly.pdbx_strand_id
1 'polypeptide(L)'
;DRLDPWDERDNPYWIVNRNHMYDDIDRFNGMLSIKADIAKWWFVSYKIGIDRYTQTASNRLAANGVLKQVWQKGMMSDNTQQFRYMSHDFMSNMSHKFGDFDLNLLLGATMDETKTDRSSMMAWNFSVPDFFSYANASKDNKQFTHAATKKRLVGAFGEFRASWKNMLYLTVSGRNDWTSTLPLENRSYFYPSVSGSFVFTEALQRLGWLDDSVLNFGKLRASWAKVGKDTGVYELET
;
A
#
# COMPACT_ATOMS: atom_id res chain seq x y z
N ASP A 1 -29.61 -32.43 -12.74
CA ASP A 1 -28.93 -33.71 -12.79
C ASP A 1 -27.49 -33.56 -12.37
N ARG A 2 -27.10 -34.25 -11.31
CA ARG A 2 -25.69 -34.32 -10.87
C ARG A 2 -24.92 -35.19 -11.87
N LEU A 3 -23.81 -34.66 -12.39
CA LEU A 3 -23.06 -35.36 -13.46
C LEU A 3 -22.37 -36.65 -13.02
N ASP A 4 -22.10 -36.81 -11.72
CA ASP A 4 -21.42 -38.00 -11.22
C ASP A 4 -21.80 -38.26 -9.75
N PRO A 5 -22.34 -39.44 -9.39
CA PRO A 5 -22.60 -39.81 -8.01
C PRO A 5 -21.32 -39.92 -7.15
N TRP A 6 -20.13 -39.94 -7.78
CA TRP A 6 -18.83 -40.10 -7.15
C TRP A 6 -18.00 -38.81 -7.19
N ASP A 7 -18.45 -37.76 -7.92
CA ASP A 7 -17.76 -36.48 -7.96
C ASP A 7 -18.36 -35.55 -6.90
N GLU A 8 -17.56 -35.05 -6.00
CA GLU A 8 -17.90 -34.04 -4.99
C GLU A 8 -18.15 -32.66 -5.57
N ARG A 9 -18.36 -32.54 -6.88
CA ARG A 9 -18.57 -31.27 -7.59
C ARG A 9 -19.99 -31.13 -8.13
N ASP A 10 -20.56 -29.94 -7.98
CA ASP A 10 -21.83 -29.60 -8.62
C ASP A 10 -21.66 -29.41 -10.14
N ASN A 11 -22.69 -29.77 -10.89
CA ASN A 11 -22.74 -29.47 -12.32
C ASN A 11 -22.56 -27.94 -12.57
N PRO A 12 -21.66 -27.51 -13.45
CA PRO A 12 -21.43 -26.09 -13.74
C PRO A 12 -22.71 -25.33 -14.14
N TYR A 13 -23.58 -25.92 -14.92
CA TYR A 13 -24.88 -25.31 -15.29
C TYR A 13 -25.80 -25.13 -14.08
N TRP A 14 -25.77 -26.09 -13.13
CA TRP A 14 -26.50 -25.97 -11.90
C TRP A 14 -25.96 -24.82 -11.05
N ILE A 15 -24.63 -24.72 -10.90
CA ILE A 15 -23.97 -23.66 -10.14
C ILE A 15 -24.36 -22.29 -10.69
N VAL A 16 -24.21 -22.08 -12.00
CA VAL A 16 -24.47 -20.77 -12.63
C VAL A 16 -25.93 -20.34 -12.51
N ASN A 17 -26.87 -21.29 -12.52
CA ASN A 17 -28.29 -20.98 -12.45
C ASN A 17 -28.86 -20.90 -11.02
N ARG A 18 -28.18 -21.49 -10.04
CA ARG A 18 -28.72 -21.63 -8.67
C ARG A 18 -27.90 -20.90 -7.62
N ASN A 19 -26.63 -20.73 -7.85
CA ASN A 19 -25.76 -19.97 -6.94
C ASN A 19 -25.52 -18.58 -7.49
N HIS A 20 -25.77 -17.57 -6.66
CA HIS A 20 -25.61 -16.17 -7.06
C HIS A 20 -24.54 -15.52 -6.19
N MET A 21 -23.57 -14.91 -6.87
CA MET A 21 -22.51 -14.13 -6.24
C MET A 21 -22.57 -12.72 -6.80
N TYR A 22 -22.66 -11.74 -5.92
CA TYR A 22 -22.66 -10.33 -6.27
C TYR A 22 -21.51 -9.66 -5.54
N ASP A 23 -20.81 -8.80 -6.24
CA ASP A 23 -19.74 -7.95 -5.69
C ASP A 23 -19.91 -6.55 -6.28
N ASP A 24 -20.08 -5.57 -5.42
CA ASP A 24 -20.27 -4.18 -5.76
C ASP A 24 -19.27 -3.32 -5.01
N ILE A 25 -18.62 -2.37 -5.71
CA ILE A 25 -17.57 -1.53 -5.16
C ILE A 25 -17.81 -0.08 -5.53
N ASP A 26 -18.13 0.72 -4.52
CA ASP A 26 -18.12 2.17 -4.60
C ASP A 26 -16.78 2.71 -4.15
N ARG A 27 -16.00 3.33 -5.05
CA ARG A 27 -14.66 3.85 -4.75
C ARG A 27 -14.52 5.31 -5.13
N PHE A 28 -13.96 6.07 -4.22
CA PHE A 28 -13.51 7.44 -4.43
C PHE A 28 -12.00 7.53 -4.19
N ASN A 29 -11.29 8.06 -5.18
CA ASN A 29 -9.87 8.37 -5.10
C ASN A 29 -9.66 9.83 -5.49
N GLY A 30 -8.93 10.58 -4.66
CA GLY A 30 -8.69 11.99 -4.89
C GLY A 30 -7.35 12.43 -4.33
N MET A 31 -6.75 13.43 -4.96
CA MET A 31 -5.51 14.05 -4.51
C MET A 31 -5.56 15.56 -4.75
N LEU A 32 -5.10 16.31 -3.74
CA LEU A 32 -4.85 17.74 -3.84
C LEU A 32 -3.38 17.99 -3.55
N SER A 33 -2.73 18.78 -4.41
CA SER A 33 -1.34 19.20 -4.23
C SER A 33 -1.25 20.71 -4.34
N ILE A 34 -0.58 21.31 -3.36
CA ILE A 34 -0.30 22.75 -3.32
C ILE A 34 1.21 22.92 -3.28
N LYS A 35 1.74 23.77 -4.14
CA LYS A 35 3.15 24.15 -4.16
C LYS A 35 3.24 25.67 -4.03
N ALA A 36 4.15 26.16 -3.19
CA ALA A 36 4.46 27.56 -3.02
C ALA A 36 5.96 27.78 -3.23
N ASP A 37 6.32 28.58 -4.19
CA ASP A 37 7.69 29.04 -4.40
C ASP A 37 7.94 30.25 -3.48
N ILE A 38 8.69 30.00 -2.38
CA ILE A 38 8.99 31.00 -1.35
C ILE A 38 10.09 31.95 -1.84
N ALA A 39 11.06 31.38 -2.56
CA ALA A 39 12.14 32.09 -3.21
C ALA A 39 12.56 31.34 -4.47
N LYS A 40 13.40 31.95 -5.35
CA LYS A 40 13.92 31.28 -6.56
C LYS A 40 14.69 29.98 -6.27
N TRP A 41 15.18 29.85 -5.06
CA TRP A 41 15.98 28.71 -4.61
C TRP A 41 15.23 27.83 -3.59
N TRP A 42 13.99 28.18 -3.16
CA TRP A 42 13.26 27.48 -2.12
C TRP A 42 11.76 27.36 -2.48
N PHE A 43 11.27 26.15 -2.48
CA PHE A 43 9.82 25.88 -2.54
C PHE A 43 9.39 24.92 -1.42
N VAL A 44 8.14 25.03 -1.07
CA VAL A 44 7.44 24.09 -0.20
C VAL A 44 6.26 23.50 -0.95
N SER A 45 5.95 22.24 -0.66
CA SER A 45 4.76 21.59 -1.20
C SER A 45 4.06 20.77 -0.13
N TYR A 46 2.75 20.73 -0.25
CA TYR A 46 1.91 19.89 0.56
C TYR A 46 0.96 19.12 -0.33
N LYS A 47 0.87 17.82 -0.12
CA LYS A 47 -0.02 16.92 -0.83
C LYS A 47 -0.89 16.16 0.17
N ILE A 48 -2.19 16.10 -0.11
CA ILE A 48 -3.12 15.24 0.60
C ILE A 48 -3.76 14.28 -0.40
N GLY A 49 -3.75 13.00 -0.08
CA GLY A 49 -4.39 11.95 -0.86
C GLY A 49 -5.45 11.24 -0.03
N ILE A 50 -6.53 10.84 -0.67
CA ILE A 50 -7.56 9.99 -0.09
C ILE A 50 -7.92 8.89 -1.07
N ASP A 51 -7.96 7.65 -0.58
CA ASP A 51 -8.53 6.50 -1.27
C ASP A 51 -9.52 5.83 -0.31
N ARG A 52 -10.77 5.75 -0.72
CA ARG A 52 -11.84 5.19 0.09
C ARG A 52 -12.73 4.35 -0.79
N TYR A 53 -13.06 3.13 -0.33
CA TYR A 53 -14.07 2.33 -0.97
C TYR A 53 -14.95 1.61 0.04
N THR A 54 -16.15 1.30 -0.40
CA THR A 54 -17.06 0.37 0.25
C THR A 54 -17.31 -0.77 -0.74
N GLN A 55 -16.97 -1.98 -0.32
CA GLN A 55 -17.25 -3.21 -1.06
C GLN A 55 -18.34 -3.97 -0.35
N THR A 56 -19.37 -4.36 -1.09
CA THR A 56 -20.44 -5.23 -0.61
C THR A 56 -20.49 -6.49 -1.47
N ALA A 57 -20.21 -7.63 -0.85
CA ALA A 57 -20.21 -8.93 -1.53
C ALA A 57 -21.28 -9.81 -0.91
N SER A 58 -22.13 -10.38 -1.76
CA SER A 58 -23.22 -11.28 -1.38
C SER A 58 -23.07 -12.63 -2.04
N ASN A 59 -23.15 -13.71 -1.26
CA ASN A 59 -23.18 -15.07 -1.78
C ASN A 59 -24.51 -15.75 -1.40
N ARG A 60 -25.12 -16.39 -2.37
CA ARG A 60 -26.35 -17.19 -2.20
C ARG A 60 -26.09 -18.56 -2.81
N LEU A 61 -26.02 -19.59 -1.98
CA LEU A 61 -25.83 -20.98 -2.41
C LEU A 61 -27.14 -21.73 -2.21
N ALA A 62 -27.68 -22.28 -3.28
CA ALA A 62 -28.95 -22.97 -3.27
C ALA A 62 -28.88 -24.29 -2.49
N ALA A 63 -30.03 -24.74 -2.02
CA ALA A 63 -30.16 -26.04 -1.37
C ALA A 63 -29.84 -27.19 -2.33
N ASN A 64 -29.43 -28.33 -1.78
CA ASN A 64 -29.09 -29.57 -2.50
C ASN A 64 -27.83 -29.51 -3.36
N GLY A 65 -26.94 -28.54 -3.16
CA GLY A 65 -25.58 -28.54 -3.69
C GLY A 65 -24.68 -29.54 -2.95
N VAL A 66 -23.54 -29.89 -3.57
CA VAL A 66 -22.55 -30.82 -3.00
C VAL A 66 -21.66 -30.14 -1.96
N LEU A 67 -21.61 -28.80 -1.94
CA LEU A 67 -20.77 -28.03 -1.02
C LEU A 67 -21.17 -28.29 0.43
N LYS A 68 -20.27 -28.68 1.25
CA LYS A 68 -20.32 -28.96 2.70
C LYS A 68 -21.69 -29.43 3.24
N GLN A 69 -21.69 -30.52 3.94
CA GLN A 69 -22.86 -31.16 4.52
C GLN A 69 -23.76 -30.21 5.34
N VAL A 70 -23.15 -29.23 6.03
CA VAL A 70 -23.86 -28.20 6.81
C VAL A 70 -24.62 -27.17 5.96
N TRP A 71 -24.37 -27.10 4.66
CA TRP A 71 -25.02 -26.14 3.74
C TRP A 71 -26.01 -26.80 2.78
N GLN A 72 -26.36 -28.06 2.99
CA GLN A 72 -27.26 -28.81 2.11
C GLN A 72 -28.66 -28.16 1.92
N LYS A 73 -29.11 -27.38 2.90
CA LYS A 73 -30.37 -26.63 2.80
C LYS A 73 -30.16 -25.17 2.40
N GLY A 74 -28.99 -24.86 1.81
CA GLY A 74 -28.64 -23.54 1.35
C GLY A 74 -27.81 -22.72 2.34
N MET A 75 -27.13 -21.71 1.83
CA MET A 75 -26.33 -20.76 2.59
C MET A 75 -26.44 -19.35 1.98
N MET A 76 -26.40 -18.35 2.81
CA MET A 76 -26.20 -16.96 2.40
C MET A 76 -25.11 -16.29 3.23
N SER A 77 -24.36 -15.41 2.61
CA SER A 77 -23.46 -14.51 3.32
C SER A 77 -23.47 -13.12 2.70
N ASP A 78 -23.45 -12.12 3.55
CA ASP A 78 -23.30 -10.73 3.18
C ASP A 78 -22.05 -10.18 3.88
N ASN A 79 -21.11 -9.67 3.07
CA ASN A 79 -19.85 -9.14 3.54
C ASN A 79 -19.77 -7.67 3.15
N THR A 80 -19.44 -6.81 4.09
CA THR A 80 -19.17 -5.40 3.83
C THR A 80 -17.77 -5.07 4.27
N GLN A 81 -16.99 -4.47 3.39
CA GLN A 81 -15.68 -3.94 3.71
C GLN A 81 -15.66 -2.44 3.41
N GLN A 82 -15.36 -1.65 4.43
CA GLN A 82 -15.07 -0.23 4.29
C GLN A 82 -13.56 -0.03 4.44
N PHE A 83 -12.96 0.56 3.44
CA PHE A 83 -11.55 0.90 3.42
C PHE A 83 -11.39 2.40 3.29
N ARG A 84 -10.43 2.97 4.03
CA ARG A 84 -10.00 4.34 3.90
C ARG A 84 -8.49 4.44 4.10
N TYR A 85 -7.83 4.97 3.11
CA TYR A 85 -6.45 5.40 3.18
C TYR A 85 -6.37 6.91 3.03
N MET A 86 -5.60 7.56 3.87
CA MET A 86 -5.29 8.99 3.78
C MET A 86 -3.79 9.17 3.89
N SER A 87 -3.23 9.96 2.97
CA SER A 87 -1.82 10.35 2.99
C SER A 87 -1.68 11.86 3.09
N HIS A 88 -0.66 12.29 3.81
CA HIS A 88 -0.23 13.67 3.93
C HIS A 88 1.26 13.72 3.68
N ASP A 89 1.69 14.47 2.68
CA ASP A 89 3.09 14.65 2.33
C ASP A 89 3.45 16.12 2.37
N PHE A 90 4.36 16.49 3.24
CA PHE A 90 4.97 17.82 3.27
C PHE A 90 6.41 17.72 2.79
N MET A 91 6.80 18.61 1.90
CA MET A 91 8.17 18.71 1.39
C MET A 91 8.63 20.16 1.33
N SER A 92 9.89 20.39 1.70
CA SER A 92 10.61 21.64 1.54
C SER A 92 11.88 21.34 0.77
N ASN A 93 12.07 21.97 -0.37
CA ASN A 93 13.25 21.79 -1.21
C ASN A 93 13.96 23.12 -1.40
N MET A 94 15.26 23.10 -1.11
CA MET A 94 16.15 24.25 -1.25
C MET A 94 17.29 23.86 -2.18
N SER A 95 17.54 24.67 -3.21
CA SER A 95 18.64 24.43 -4.15
C SER A 95 19.41 25.70 -4.42
N HIS A 96 20.72 25.62 -4.34
CA HIS A 96 21.58 26.79 -4.52
C HIS A 96 22.87 26.41 -5.24
N LYS A 97 23.29 27.29 -6.16
CA LYS A 97 24.60 27.20 -6.80
C LYS A 97 25.58 28.13 -6.12
N PHE A 98 26.72 27.60 -5.71
CA PHE A 98 27.80 28.35 -5.11
C PHE A 98 29.12 28.04 -5.85
N GLY A 99 29.47 28.91 -6.77
CA GLY A 99 30.64 28.67 -7.65
C GLY A 99 30.47 27.39 -8.46
N ASP A 100 31.40 26.46 -8.30
CA ASP A 100 31.39 25.13 -8.95
C ASP A 100 30.51 24.10 -8.24
N PHE A 101 29.88 24.47 -7.14
CA PHE A 101 29.02 23.58 -6.35
C PHE A 101 27.54 23.80 -6.66
N ASP A 102 26.82 22.70 -6.92
CA ASP A 102 25.37 22.64 -6.89
C ASP A 102 24.93 21.91 -5.63
N LEU A 103 24.18 22.59 -4.77
CA LEU A 103 23.70 22.06 -3.50
C LEU A 103 22.16 21.95 -3.52
N ASN A 104 21.64 20.84 -3.03
CA ASN A 104 20.21 20.66 -2.85
C ASN A 104 19.94 20.02 -1.48
N LEU A 105 19.01 20.60 -0.75
CA LEU A 105 18.50 20.07 0.52
C LEU A 105 17.00 19.85 0.39
N LEU A 106 16.57 18.60 0.56
CA LEU A 106 15.18 18.20 0.65
C LEU A 106 14.89 17.77 2.09
N LEU A 107 13.85 18.36 2.69
CA LEU A 107 13.31 17.97 3.98
C LEU A 107 11.84 17.62 3.78
N GLY A 108 11.36 16.59 4.45
CA GLY A 108 9.97 16.21 4.33
C GLY A 108 9.43 15.45 5.53
N ALA A 109 8.11 15.43 5.61
CA ALA A 109 7.36 14.64 6.57
C ALA A 109 6.16 14.00 5.87
N THR A 110 5.86 12.77 6.25
CA THR A 110 4.73 12.00 5.72
C THR A 110 3.86 11.49 6.85
N MET A 111 2.56 11.39 6.63
CA MET A 111 1.66 10.71 7.54
C MET A 111 0.65 9.91 6.71
N ASP A 112 0.63 8.60 6.93
CA ASP A 112 -0.29 7.66 6.31
C ASP A 112 -1.21 7.08 7.35
N GLU A 113 -2.52 7.09 7.09
CA GLU A 113 -3.51 6.43 7.92
C GLU A 113 -4.33 5.46 7.07
N THR A 114 -4.31 4.19 7.44
CA THR A 114 -5.16 3.15 6.85
C THR A 114 -6.18 2.69 7.88
N LYS A 115 -7.45 2.68 7.50
CA LYS A 115 -8.54 2.08 8.29
C LYS A 115 -9.25 1.05 7.43
N THR A 116 -9.51 -0.11 8.00
CA THR A 116 -10.34 -1.15 7.38
C THR A 116 -11.34 -1.62 8.42
N ASP A 117 -12.61 -1.61 8.03
CA ASP A 117 -13.72 -2.13 8.80
C ASP A 117 -14.40 -3.22 7.98
N ARG A 118 -14.52 -4.41 8.53
CA ARG A 118 -15.11 -5.57 7.87
C ARG A 118 -16.19 -6.16 8.74
N SER A 119 -17.37 -6.35 8.16
CA SER A 119 -18.45 -7.09 8.79
C SER A 119 -18.91 -8.19 7.86
N SER A 120 -19.21 -9.35 8.42
CA SER A 120 -19.74 -10.50 7.69
C SER A 120 -20.89 -11.09 8.48
N MET A 121 -22.02 -11.28 7.79
CA MET A 121 -23.13 -12.06 8.28
C MET A 121 -23.26 -13.29 7.40
N MET A 122 -23.43 -14.46 8.02
CA MET A 122 -23.65 -15.74 7.34
C MET A 122 -24.82 -16.46 7.99
N ALA A 123 -25.65 -17.10 7.17
CA ALA A 123 -26.70 -17.99 7.62
C ALA A 123 -26.76 -19.22 6.69
N TRP A 124 -27.04 -20.37 7.26
CA TRP A 124 -27.10 -21.63 6.52
C TRP A 124 -28.17 -22.55 7.06
N ASN A 125 -28.43 -23.65 6.33
CA ASN A 125 -29.37 -24.70 6.71
C ASN A 125 -30.78 -24.19 6.94
N PHE A 126 -31.33 -23.54 5.93
CA PHE A 126 -32.63 -22.87 5.96
C PHE A 126 -33.80 -23.84 6.23
N SER A 127 -34.79 -23.35 6.97
CA SER A 127 -36.05 -24.10 7.21
C SER A 127 -36.86 -24.27 5.91
N VAL A 128 -36.92 -23.22 5.09
CA VAL A 128 -37.48 -23.24 3.75
C VAL A 128 -36.34 -23.15 2.75
N PRO A 129 -36.08 -24.21 1.94
CA PRO A 129 -35.00 -24.18 0.94
C PRO A 129 -35.14 -23.02 -0.05
N ASP A 130 -33.99 -22.49 -0.49
CA ASP A 130 -33.90 -21.40 -1.49
C ASP A 130 -34.60 -20.09 -1.13
N PHE A 131 -35.11 -19.95 0.09
CA PHE A 131 -35.58 -18.68 0.64
C PHE A 131 -34.47 -18.02 1.45
N PHE A 132 -33.67 -17.18 0.79
CA PHE A 132 -32.48 -16.51 1.35
C PHE A 132 -32.87 -15.37 2.27
N SER A 133 -33.05 -15.67 3.55
CA SER A 133 -33.35 -14.71 4.61
C SER A 133 -32.64 -15.14 5.89
N TYR A 134 -32.08 -14.20 6.62
CA TYR A 134 -31.50 -14.47 7.95
C TYR A 134 -32.55 -14.97 8.94
N ALA A 135 -33.82 -14.55 8.79
CA ALA A 135 -34.91 -15.05 9.62
C ALA A 135 -35.23 -16.53 9.37
N ASN A 136 -34.89 -17.07 8.18
CA ASN A 136 -35.15 -18.44 7.77
C ASN A 136 -34.15 -19.48 8.33
N ALA A 137 -33.13 -19.06 9.05
CA ALA A 137 -32.18 -19.96 9.69
C ALA A 137 -32.35 -19.95 11.23
N SER A 138 -32.05 -21.05 11.88
CA SER A 138 -32.03 -21.13 13.35
C SER A 138 -30.95 -20.24 13.94
N LYS A 139 -30.97 -19.98 15.25
CA LYS A 139 -29.93 -19.17 15.91
C LYS A 139 -28.55 -19.78 15.78
N ASP A 140 -28.43 -21.12 15.84
CA ASP A 140 -27.17 -21.85 15.77
C ASP A 140 -26.57 -21.90 14.36
N ASN A 141 -27.39 -21.59 13.34
CA ASN A 141 -26.98 -21.54 11.95
C ASN A 141 -26.76 -20.12 11.44
N LYS A 142 -26.37 -19.21 12.32
CA LYS A 142 -26.03 -17.82 12.01
C LYS A 142 -24.66 -17.48 12.60
N GLN A 143 -23.89 -16.78 11.83
CA GLN A 143 -22.61 -16.25 12.29
C GLN A 143 -22.51 -14.78 11.91
N PHE A 144 -22.06 -13.98 12.85
CA PHE A 144 -21.68 -12.60 12.63
C PHE A 144 -20.22 -12.43 13.04
N THR A 145 -19.43 -11.79 12.18
CA THR A 145 -18.06 -11.41 12.48
C THR A 145 -17.86 -9.94 12.16
N HIS A 146 -17.10 -9.26 13.00
CA HIS A 146 -16.71 -7.89 12.79
C HIS A 146 -15.23 -7.73 13.16
N ALA A 147 -14.48 -7.08 12.30
CA ALA A 147 -13.08 -6.78 12.51
C ALA A 147 -12.78 -5.36 12.02
N ALA A 148 -12.17 -4.56 12.87
CA ALA A 148 -11.75 -3.22 12.53
C ALA A 148 -10.25 -3.08 12.79
N THR A 149 -9.52 -2.55 11.81
CA THR A 149 -8.09 -2.28 11.94
C THR A 149 -7.79 -0.83 11.62
N LYS A 150 -6.81 -0.28 12.34
CA LYS A 150 -6.29 1.06 12.09
C LYS A 150 -4.77 1.03 12.19
N LYS A 151 -4.11 1.47 11.12
CA LYS A 151 -2.66 1.64 11.07
C LYS A 151 -2.34 3.10 10.79
N ARG A 152 -1.37 3.65 11.49
CA ARG A 152 -0.80 4.96 11.22
C ARG A 152 0.71 4.85 11.12
N LEU A 153 1.27 5.46 10.09
CA LEU A 153 2.69 5.59 9.86
C LEU A 153 3.01 7.08 9.74
N VAL A 154 3.97 7.55 10.52
CA VAL A 154 4.49 8.92 10.42
C VAL A 154 5.96 8.81 10.08
N GLY A 155 6.42 9.58 9.12
CA GLY A 155 7.82 9.60 8.70
C GLY A 155 8.35 11.03 8.61
N ALA A 156 9.60 11.22 9.00
CA ALA A 156 10.35 12.44 8.71
C ALA A 156 11.63 12.06 7.96
N PHE A 157 11.98 12.80 6.93
CA PHE A 157 13.14 12.51 6.11
C PHE A 157 13.89 13.76 5.67
N GLY A 158 15.16 13.58 5.41
CA GLY A 158 15.99 14.59 4.81
C GLY A 158 16.96 13.98 3.82
N GLU A 159 17.25 14.72 2.75
CA GLU A 159 18.24 14.35 1.75
C GLU A 159 19.06 15.58 1.40
N PHE A 160 20.37 15.43 1.45
CA PHE A 160 21.34 16.42 1.00
C PHE A 160 22.09 15.88 -0.22
N ARG A 161 22.06 16.65 -1.29
CA ARG A 161 22.81 16.38 -2.52
C ARG A 161 23.81 17.51 -2.75
N ALA A 162 25.02 17.13 -3.06
CA ALA A 162 26.07 18.05 -3.49
C ALA A 162 26.69 17.54 -4.78
N SER A 163 26.89 18.43 -5.74
CA SER A 163 27.72 18.15 -6.91
C SER A 163 28.81 19.21 -7.06
N TRP A 164 29.96 18.79 -7.50
CA TRP A 164 31.10 19.64 -7.77
C TRP A 164 31.60 19.46 -9.19
N LYS A 165 31.62 20.55 -9.93
CA LYS A 165 32.11 20.62 -11.33
C LYS A 165 31.45 19.60 -12.28
N ASN A 166 30.30 19.09 -11.97
CA ASN A 166 29.63 17.98 -12.68
C ASN A 166 30.44 16.67 -12.70
N MET A 167 31.52 16.57 -11.89
CA MET A 167 32.39 15.40 -11.80
C MET A 167 32.07 14.57 -10.56
N LEU A 168 31.95 15.19 -9.40
CA LEU A 168 31.69 14.52 -8.13
C LEU A 168 30.27 14.78 -7.69
N TYR A 169 29.61 13.73 -7.23
CA TYR A 169 28.25 13.78 -6.69
C TYR A 169 28.23 13.03 -5.37
N LEU A 170 27.67 13.65 -4.36
CA LEU A 170 27.40 13.05 -3.05
C LEU A 170 25.94 13.22 -2.72
N THR A 171 25.28 12.13 -2.28
CA THR A 171 23.95 12.17 -1.71
C THR A 171 23.98 11.50 -0.35
N VAL A 172 23.49 12.19 0.65
CA VAL A 172 23.29 11.65 2.01
C VAL A 172 21.83 11.81 2.34
N SER A 173 21.18 10.74 2.78
CA SER A 173 19.79 10.81 3.22
C SER A 173 19.57 10.04 4.51
N GLY A 174 18.54 10.45 5.23
CA GLY A 174 18.04 9.77 6.41
C GLY A 174 16.54 9.89 6.49
N ARG A 175 15.90 8.81 6.90
CA ARG A 175 14.47 8.75 7.18
C ARG A 175 14.24 8.09 8.52
N ASN A 176 13.35 8.65 9.30
CA ASN A 176 12.86 8.02 10.51
C ASN A 176 11.35 7.80 10.40
N ASP A 177 10.90 6.57 10.60
CA ASP A 177 9.50 6.20 10.59
C ASP A 177 9.04 5.77 11.99
N TRP A 178 7.84 6.20 12.36
CA TRP A 178 7.12 5.79 13.56
C TRP A 178 5.84 5.10 13.14
N THR A 179 5.69 3.84 13.53
CA THR A 179 4.52 3.01 13.20
C THR A 179 3.67 2.73 14.44
N SER A 180 2.34 2.75 14.26
CA SER A 180 1.41 2.38 15.33
C SER A 180 1.26 0.87 15.54
N THR A 181 1.89 0.04 14.72
CA THR A 181 1.79 -1.42 14.77
C THR A 181 2.75 -2.05 15.76
N LEU A 182 3.68 -1.27 16.30
CA LEU A 182 4.75 -1.75 17.17
C LEU A 182 4.67 -1.16 18.57
N PRO A 183 5.18 -1.87 19.58
CA PRO A 183 5.30 -1.37 20.93
C PRO A 183 6.05 -0.04 21.01
N LEU A 184 5.73 0.77 22.01
CA LEU A 184 6.29 2.12 22.20
C LEU A 184 7.83 2.16 22.14
N GLU A 185 8.48 1.12 22.65
CA GLU A 185 9.94 1.01 22.73
C GLU A 185 10.60 0.78 21.35
N ASN A 186 9.88 0.14 20.42
CA ASN A 186 10.43 -0.32 19.13
C ASN A 186 9.72 0.25 17.92
N ARG A 187 8.89 1.28 18.08
CA ARG A 187 8.07 1.83 16.98
C ARG A 187 8.80 2.79 16.05
N SER A 188 10.05 3.12 16.36
CA SER A 188 10.87 4.09 15.62
C SER A 188 12.00 3.40 14.87
N TYR A 189 12.12 3.66 13.57
CA TYR A 189 13.17 3.11 12.72
C TYR A 189 13.87 4.20 11.95
N PHE A 190 15.20 4.19 12.02
CA PHE A 190 16.03 5.11 11.26
C PHE A 190 16.71 4.40 10.09
N TYR A 191 16.59 4.97 8.89
CA TYR A 191 17.09 4.46 7.63
C TYR A 191 18.10 5.46 7.02
N PRO A 192 19.39 5.34 7.30
CA PRO A 192 20.41 6.15 6.67
C PRO A 192 20.79 5.60 5.30
N SER A 193 21.15 6.49 4.36
CA SER A 193 21.81 6.11 3.14
C SER A 193 22.86 7.14 2.72
N VAL A 194 23.90 6.66 2.04
CA VAL A 194 24.95 7.47 1.44
C VAL A 194 25.24 6.92 0.06
N SER A 195 25.35 7.78 -0.94
CA SER A 195 25.80 7.42 -2.26
C SER A 195 26.78 8.46 -2.82
N GLY A 196 27.80 7.98 -3.50
CA GLY A 196 28.76 8.81 -4.20
C GLY A 196 28.90 8.40 -5.65
N SER A 197 29.19 9.34 -6.52
CA SER A 197 29.58 9.02 -7.90
C SER A 197 30.60 9.98 -8.44
N PHE A 198 31.50 9.44 -9.29
CA PHE A 198 32.56 10.15 -9.93
C PHE A 198 32.53 9.93 -11.44
N VAL A 199 32.35 11.04 -12.19
CA VAL A 199 32.44 11.08 -13.64
C VAL A 199 33.91 11.27 -14.02
N PHE A 200 34.65 10.18 -14.16
CA PHE A 200 36.07 10.23 -14.37
C PHE A 200 36.48 10.77 -15.76
N THR A 201 35.63 10.59 -16.77
CA THR A 201 35.82 11.16 -18.10
C THR A 201 35.91 12.68 -18.07
N GLU A 202 34.97 13.33 -17.36
CA GLU A 202 34.94 14.79 -17.18
C GLU A 202 36.24 15.28 -16.48
N ALA A 203 36.76 14.53 -15.49
CA ALA A 203 38.00 14.85 -14.82
C ALA A 203 39.18 14.69 -15.75
N LEU A 204 39.29 13.60 -16.53
CA LEU A 204 40.39 13.33 -17.46
C LEU A 204 40.41 14.32 -18.64
N GLN A 205 39.24 14.70 -19.15
CA GLN A 205 39.08 15.71 -20.19
C GLN A 205 39.58 17.08 -19.72
N ARG A 206 39.20 17.49 -18.52
CA ARG A 206 39.71 18.76 -17.91
C ARG A 206 41.19 18.78 -17.69
N LEU A 207 41.84 17.63 -17.48
CA LEU A 207 43.27 17.47 -17.37
C LEU A 207 43.96 17.36 -18.75
N GLY A 208 43.22 17.29 -19.83
CA GLY A 208 43.73 17.09 -21.19
C GLY A 208 44.29 15.68 -21.47
N TRP A 209 43.90 14.70 -20.65
CA TRP A 209 44.36 13.31 -20.74
C TRP A 209 43.46 12.42 -21.59
N LEU A 210 42.23 12.88 -21.89
CA LEU A 210 41.26 12.13 -22.66
C LEU A 210 40.66 13.01 -23.76
N ASP A 211 40.60 12.46 -24.97
CA ASP A 211 39.89 13.05 -26.10
C ASP A 211 38.48 12.46 -26.18
N ASP A 212 37.45 13.29 -26.46
CA ASP A 212 36.05 12.91 -26.60
C ASP A 212 35.80 11.84 -27.68
N SER A 213 36.76 11.68 -28.63
CA SER A 213 36.63 10.72 -29.72
C SER A 213 36.75 9.25 -29.29
N VAL A 214 37.38 8.98 -28.11
CA VAL A 214 37.68 7.62 -27.65
C VAL A 214 36.72 7.16 -26.59
N LEU A 215 36.38 8.02 -25.61
CA LEU A 215 35.49 7.71 -24.51
C LEU A 215 34.69 8.95 -24.09
N ASN A 216 33.45 9.01 -24.49
CA ASN A 216 32.59 10.18 -24.26
C ASN A 216 32.09 10.29 -22.83
N PHE A 217 31.83 9.15 -22.17
CA PHE A 217 31.24 9.14 -20.82
C PHE A 217 31.64 7.90 -20.03
N GLY A 218 32.19 8.13 -18.82
CA GLY A 218 32.51 7.09 -17.85
C GLY A 218 32.24 7.58 -16.44
N LYS A 219 31.50 6.78 -15.67
CA LYS A 219 31.08 7.11 -14.31
C LYS A 219 31.21 5.91 -13.38
N LEU A 220 31.82 6.10 -12.23
CA LEU A 220 31.82 5.15 -11.12
C LEU A 220 30.79 5.56 -10.09
N ARG A 221 30.12 4.58 -9.48
CA ARG A 221 29.11 4.79 -8.42
C ARG A 221 29.32 3.80 -7.30
N ALA A 222 29.13 4.27 -6.06
CA ALA A 222 29.05 3.44 -4.88
C ALA A 222 27.93 3.94 -3.99
N SER A 223 27.22 3.02 -3.35
CA SER A 223 26.15 3.37 -2.41
C SER A 223 26.06 2.37 -1.27
N TRP A 224 25.64 2.88 -0.13
CA TRP A 224 25.33 2.10 1.05
C TRP A 224 24.01 2.61 1.64
N ALA A 225 23.16 1.67 2.08
CA ALA A 225 21.92 1.99 2.75
C ALA A 225 21.57 0.91 3.77
N LYS A 226 20.91 1.33 4.86
CA LYS A 226 20.26 0.43 5.81
C LYS A 226 18.76 0.59 5.66
N VAL A 227 18.07 -0.53 5.45
CA VAL A 227 16.60 -0.56 5.29
C VAL A 227 15.98 -1.50 6.29
N GLY A 228 14.71 -1.30 6.60
CA GLY A 228 13.91 -2.16 7.46
C GLY A 228 12.46 -2.21 6.94
N LYS A 229 11.69 -3.15 7.47
CA LYS A 229 10.27 -3.32 7.17
C LYS A 229 9.52 -3.49 8.49
N ASP A 230 8.35 -2.85 8.63
CA ASP A 230 7.46 -3.08 9.76
C ASP A 230 6.56 -4.31 9.51
N THR A 231 5.93 -4.80 10.57
CA THR A 231 4.97 -5.90 10.52
C THR A 231 3.56 -5.41 10.18
N GLY A 232 2.65 -6.33 9.90
CA GLY A 232 1.22 -6.06 9.81
C GLY A 232 0.59 -5.65 11.15
N VAL A 233 -0.69 -5.33 11.11
CA VAL A 233 -1.47 -5.01 12.32
C VAL A 233 -1.79 -6.33 13.03
N TYR A 234 -1.56 -6.39 14.35
CA TYR A 234 -1.81 -7.56 15.22
C TYR A 234 -0.95 -8.81 14.95
N GLU A 235 0.16 -8.70 14.24
CA GLU A 235 1.08 -9.84 14.03
C GLU A 235 1.95 -10.16 15.27
N LEU A 236 1.92 -9.31 16.29
CA LEU A 236 2.66 -9.53 17.55
C LEU A 236 1.81 -10.18 18.66
N GLU A 237 0.54 -10.44 18.39
CA GLU A 237 -0.36 -11.13 19.33
C GLU A 237 -0.32 -12.65 19.02
N THR A 238 0.69 -13.34 19.51
CA THR A 238 0.78 -14.82 19.53
C THR A 238 1.03 -15.34 20.93
#